data_65317a4066f136ed98b8fc38475a43e6
#
_entry.id   65317a4066f136ed98b8fc38475a43e6
#
_cell.length_a   1.000
_cell.length_b   1.000
_cell.length_c   1.000
_cell.angle_alpha   90.00
_cell.angle_beta   90.00
_cell.angle_gamma   90.00
#
_symmetry.space_group_name_H-M   'P 1'
#
loop_
_entity.id
_entity.type
_entity.pdbx_description
1 polymer ?
#
loop_
_entity_poly.entity_id
_entity_poly.type
_entity_poly.pdbx_seq_one_letter_code
_entity_poly.pdbx_strand_id
1 'polypeptide(L)'
;RRQRQMCIRDSYYMLPLLLGILGLLYQAYSGQRGIQSFWITFFLFFMTGIAIVLYLNQTPYQPRERDYAYAGSFYAFCIWIGFGVAALAKLIEKYGKLPAVAAGSIATVLCLFVPIQMAGQNWDDHDRSGRYVCRDFGANYLESCEPNAVIFTNGDNDTFPLWYAQEVEGIRTDVRVCNTSYLQTDWYIDQMKKRAYESAPLPISWDRADYIQGTRDAAYIVPMMDKPIDLSTGLNFVRSNDPKFKKIPGFNQELDYIPSETLIYKVDSATALAKGLADSTDLLTEMTINLKGKTALGKQELIILDMLQTNNWERPIYYAITVNPDQFVGLDGYFEQTGLAYPVSYT
;
A
#
# COMPACT_ATOMS: atom_id res chain seq x y z
N ARG A 1 26.76 -22.95 -9.76
CA ARG A 1 27.65 -23.08 -8.57
C ARG A 1 27.35 -22.02 -7.49
N ARG A 2 27.20 -20.71 -7.82
CA ARG A 2 26.87 -19.68 -6.81
C ARG A 2 25.52 -19.90 -6.13
N GLN A 3 24.47 -20.23 -6.85
CA GLN A 3 23.14 -20.54 -6.25
C GLN A 3 23.16 -21.74 -5.28
N ARG A 4 23.92 -22.78 -5.63
CA ARG A 4 24.05 -23.97 -4.77
C ARG A 4 24.85 -23.69 -3.48
N GLN A 5 25.85 -22.81 -3.55
CA GLN A 5 26.59 -22.35 -2.37
C GLN A 5 25.75 -21.43 -1.49
N MET A 6 24.90 -20.58 -2.08
CA MET A 6 23.91 -19.76 -1.35
C MET A 6 22.95 -20.66 -0.55
N CYS A 7 22.32 -21.65 -1.18
CA CYS A 7 21.37 -22.54 -0.50
C CYS A 7 22.02 -23.34 0.65
N ILE A 8 23.29 -23.75 0.55
CA ILE A 8 23.99 -24.46 1.62
C ILE A 8 24.34 -23.49 2.77
N ARG A 9 24.71 -22.27 2.45
CA ARG A 9 25.03 -21.23 3.42
C ARG A 9 23.78 -20.82 4.21
N ASP A 10 22.65 -20.62 3.52
CA ASP A 10 21.38 -20.20 4.09
C ASP A 10 20.70 -21.31 4.93
N SER A 11 21.12 -22.56 4.77
CA SER A 11 20.60 -23.68 5.60
C SER A 11 21.27 -23.81 6.97
N TYR A 12 22.29 -22.99 7.27
CA TYR A 12 23.06 -23.02 8.53
C TYR A 12 23.49 -24.43 8.94
N TYR A 13 23.87 -25.23 7.93
CA TYR A 13 24.22 -26.66 8.09
C TYR A 13 23.09 -27.48 8.76
N MET A 14 21.84 -27.06 8.66
CA MET A 14 20.65 -27.66 9.26
C MET A 14 20.67 -27.74 10.81
N LEU A 15 21.61 -27.04 11.46
CA LEU A 15 21.73 -27.09 12.93
C LEU A 15 20.47 -26.60 13.66
N PRO A 16 19.82 -25.48 13.26
CA PRO A 16 18.55 -25.06 13.87
C PRO A 16 17.45 -26.12 13.68
N LEU A 17 17.38 -26.73 12.51
CA LEU A 17 16.39 -27.78 12.21
C LEU A 17 16.61 -29.03 13.08
N LEU A 18 17.85 -29.48 13.19
CA LEU A 18 18.19 -30.65 14.03
C LEU A 18 17.85 -30.42 15.50
N LEU A 19 18.19 -29.23 16.03
CA LEU A 19 17.82 -28.84 17.39
C LEU A 19 16.29 -28.78 17.56
N GLY A 20 15.58 -28.19 16.58
CA GLY A 20 14.13 -28.12 16.61
C GLY A 20 13.47 -29.50 16.62
N ILE A 21 13.93 -30.44 15.79
CA ILE A 21 13.44 -31.83 15.77
C ILE A 21 13.74 -32.53 17.12
N LEU A 22 14.95 -32.36 17.64
CA LEU A 22 15.31 -32.92 18.94
C LEU A 22 14.39 -32.40 20.06
N GLY A 23 14.12 -31.09 20.04
CA GLY A 23 13.23 -30.44 21.00
C GLY A 23 11.76 -30.88 20.86
N LEU A 24 11.29 -31.02 19.64
CA LEU A 24 9.96 -31.55 19.34
C LEU A 24 9.78 -32.95 19.92
N LEU A 25 10.74 -33.85 19.66
CA LEU A 25 10.72 -35.19 20.20
C LEU A 25 10.81 -35.18 21.74
N TYR A 26 11.72 -34.38 22.31
CA TYR A 26 11.85 -34.25 23.76
C TYR A 26 10.53 -33.79 24.39
N GLN A 27 9.87 -32.79 23.85
CA GLN A 27 8.59 -32.27 24.35
C GLN A 27 7.50 -33.35 24.24
N ALA A 28 7.39 -34.05 23.11
CA ALA A 28 6.40 -35.10 22.87
C ALA A 28 6.54 -36.29 23.81
N TYR A 29 7.77 -36.65 24.20
CA TYR A 29 8.04 -37.81 25.08
C TYR A 29 8.27 -37.44 26.55
N SER A 30 8.08 -36.19 26.97
CA SER A 30 8.27 -35.73 28.35
C SER A 30 7.05 -35.95 29.27
N GLY A 31 6.22 -36.95 28.99
CA GLY A 31 5.05 -37.31 29.79
C GLY A 31 3.83 -36.41 29.50
N GLN A 32 2.79 -36.52 30.37
CA GLN A 32 1.50 -35.88 30.09
C GLN A 32 1.57 -34.37 29.92
N ARG A 33 2.34 -33.68 30.76
CA ARG A 33 2.53 -32.20 30.62
C ARG A 33 3.31 -31.83 29.35
N GLY A 34 4.28 -32.67 28.98
CA GLY A 34 5.03 -32.53 27.74
C GLY A 34 4.13 -32.62 26.51
N ILE A 35 3.26 -33.64 26.47
CA ILE A 35 2.29 -33.81 25.37
C ILE A 35 1.30 -32.65 25.29
N GLN A 36 0.81 -32.14 26.43
CA GLN A 36 -0.08 -30.95 26.41
C GLN A 36 0.60 -29.71 25.84
N SER A 37 1.81 -29.41 26.29
CA SER A 37 2.58 -28.28 25.77
C SER A 37 3.02 -28.51 24.32
N PHE A 38 3.29 -29.74 23.89
CA PHE A 38 3.56 -30.09 22.51
C PHE A 38 2.40 -29.70 21.58
N TRP A 39 1.17 -30.06 21.91
CA TRP A 39 0.01 -29.73 21.12
C TRP A 39 -0.22 -28.22 21.01
N ILE A 40 0.04 -27.45 22.07
CA ILE A 40 -0.03 -25.98 22.04
C ILE A 40 0.99 -25.42 21.03
N THR A 41 2.26 -25.84 21.14
CA THR A 41 3.32 -25.38 20.22
C THR A 41 3.05 -25.85 18.79
N PHE A 42 2.56 -27.08 18.62
CA PHE A 42 2.23 -27.64 17.31
C PHE A 42 1.10 -26.87 16.62
N PHE A 43 0.01 -26.58 17.33
CA PHE A 43 -1.07 -25.79 16.75
C PHE A 43 -0.64 -24.35 16.49
N LEU A 44 0.17 -23.75 17.34
CA LEU A 44 0.75 -22.44 17.07
C LEU A 44 1.56 -22.47 15.76
N PHE A 45 2.45 -23.42 15.59
CA PHE A 45 3.25 -23.62 14.38
C PHE A 45 2.37 -23.88 13.15
N PHE A 46 1.43 -24.81 13.24
CA PHE A 46 0.57 -25.21 12.13
C PHE A 46 -0.36 -24.08 11.69
N MET A 47 -1.05 -23.43 12.64
CA MET A 47 -2.04 -22.40 12.34
C MET A 47 -1.40 -21.11 11.82
N THR A 48 -0.20 -20.75 12.31
CA THR A 48 0.52 -19.55 11.82
C THR A 48 1.42 -19.83 10.61
N GLY A 49 1.55 -21.08 10.18
CA GLY A 49 2.35 -21.51 9.03
C GLY A 49 1.50 -22.14 7.94
N ILE A 50 1.39 -23.47 7.97
CA ILE A 50 0.73 -24.25 6.90
C ILE A 50 -0.72 -23.81 6.67
N ALA A 51 -1.48 -23.56 7.74
CA ALA A 51 -2.85 -23.08 7.61
C ALA A 51 -2.93 -21.71 6.94
N ILE A 52 -2.00 -20.79 7.23
CA ILE A 52 -1.91 -19.48 6.56
C ILE A 52 -1.58 -19.66 5.07
N VAL A 53 -0.63 -20.54 4.72
CA VAL A 53 -0.28 -20.82 3.31
C VAL A 53 -1.50 -21.32 2.54
N LEU A 54 -2.26 -22.26 3.13
CA LEU A 54 -3.48 -22.79 2.54
C LEU A 54 -4.57 -21.74 2.41
N TYR A 55 -4.75 -20.91 3.44
CA TYR A 55 -5.74 -19.84 3.46
C TYR A 55 -5.46 -18.76 2.41
N LEU A 56 -4.21 -18.31 2.29
CA LEU A 56 -3.81 -17.28 1.35
C LEU A 56 -3.92 -17.75 -0.10
N ASN A 57 -3.78 -19.06 -0.36
CA ASN A 57 -3.89 -19.67 -1.69
C ASN A 57 -3.25 -18.80 -2.80
N GLN A 58 -1.99 -18.39 -2.59
CA GLN A 58 -1.32 -17.43 -3.44
C GLN A 58 -1.15 -17.99 -4.86
N THR A 59 -1.47 -17.16 -5.84
CA THR A 59 -1.23 -17.49 -7.24
C THR A 59 0.27 -17.42 -7.56
N PRO A 60 0.81 -18.31 -8.42
CA PRO A 60 2.24 -18.35 -8.75
C PRO A 60 2.75 -17.11 -9.51
N TYR A 61 1.86 -16.26 -10.00
CA TYR A 61 2.19 -15.06 -10.79
C TYR A 61 2.24 -13.77 -9.96
N GLN A 62 2.39 -13.87 -8.63
CA GLN A 62 2.54 -12.66 -7.82
C GLN A 62 3.94 -12.08 -7.96
N PRO A 63 4.08 -10.74 -8.01
CA PRO A 63 5.38 -10.09 -8.19
C PRO A 63 6.30 -10.23 -6.98
N ARG A 64 5.78 -10.67 -5.83
CA ARG A 64 6.52 -10.79 -4.57
C ARG A 64 6.01 -11.95 -3.73
N GLU A 65 6.92 -12.72 -3.16
CA GLU A 65 6.64 -13.69 -2.10
C GLU A 65 6.13 -12.98 -0.83
N ARG A 66 5.18 -13.62 -0.15
CA ARG A 66 4.59 -13.10 1.11
C ARG A 66 4.96 -13.96 2.31
N ASP A 67 6.20 -14.39 2.38
CA ASP A 67 6.77 -15.22 3.46
C ASP A 67 6.64 -14.59 4.84
N TYR A 68 6.57 -13.27 4.95
CA TYR A 68 6.25 -12.58 6.20
C TYR A 68 4.90 -12.99 6.80
N ALA A 69 3.95 -13.49 6.00
CA ALA A 69 2.64 -13.89 6.48
C ALA A 69 2.69 -15.10 7.41
N TYR A 70 3.70 -15.97 7.26
CA TYR A 70 3.91 -17.14 8.09
C TYR A 70 5.15 -17.06 9.00
N ALA A 71 5.66 -15.86 9.23
CA ALA A 71 6.78 -15.62 10.14
C ALA A 71 6.50 -16.13 11.57
N GLY A 72 5.22 -16.13 12.01
CA GLY A 72 4.80 -16.67 13.28
C GLY A 72 5.14 -18.16 13.47
N SER A 73 5.16 -18.95 12.37
CA SER A 73 5.54 -20.36 12.44
C SER A 73 7.02 -20.57 12.75
N PHE A 74 7.89 -19.71 12.20
CA PHE A 74 9.32 -19.73 12.53
C PHE A 74 9.56 -19.36 13.99
N TYR A 75 8.82 -18.37 14.51
CA TYR A 75 8.84 -18.06 15.94
C TYR A 75 8.41 -19.24 16.81
N ALA A 76 7.32 -19.92 16.45
CA ALA A 76 6.88 -21.12 17.14
C ALA A 76 7.92 -22.26 17.06
N PHE A 77 8.60 -22.42 15.93
CA PHE A 77 9.68 -23.39 15.76
C PHE A 77 10.87 -23.11 16.68
N CYS A 78 11.17 -21.85 16.98
CA CYS A 78 12.23 -21.48 17.93
C CYS A 78 11.95 -22.00 19.34
N ILE A 79 10.70 -22.22 19.73
CA ILE A 79 10.36 -22.88 21.01
C ILE A 79 10.90 -24.31 21.04
N TRP A 80 10.76 -25.05 19.95
CA TRP A 80 11.35 -26.39 19.84
C TRP A 80 12.86 -26.37 19.82
N ILE A 81 13.50 -25.38 19.19
CA ILE A 81 14.96 -25.20 19.28
C ILE A 81 15.39 -25.05 20.75
N GLY A 82 14.65 -24.24 21.53
CA GLY A 82 14.90 -24.11 22.97
C GLY A 82 14.75 -25.43 23.74
N PHE A 83 13.71 -26.22 23.46
CA PHE A 83 13.57 -27.57 24.01
C PHE A 83 14.65 -28.52 23.53
N GLY A 84 15.23 -28.32 22.36
CA GLY A 84 16.37 -29.07 21.86
C GLY A 84 17.62 -28.87 22.73
N VAL A 85 17.86 -27.66 23.23
CA VAL A 85 18.94 -27.39 24.19
C VAL A 85 18.70 -28.16 25.49
N ALA A 86 17.46 -28.15 26.00
CA ALA A 86 17.11 -28.89 27.19
C ALA A 86 17.27 -30.42 27.01
N ALA A 87 16.89 -30.92 25.82
CA ALA A 87 17.10 -32.32 25.44
C ALA A 87 18.59 -32.71 25.43
N LEU A 88 19.42 -31.87 24.82
CA LEU A 88 20.86 -32.07 24.77
C LEU A 88 21.48 -32.06 26.18
N ALA A 89 21.05 -31.13 27.04
CA ALA A 89 21.47 -31.11 28.45
C ALA A 89 21.14 -32.42 29.17
N LYS A 90 19.94 -32.96 28.97
CA LYS A 90 19.54 -34.26 29.55
C LYS A 90 20.34 -35.45 28.98
N LEU A 91 20.69 -35.41 27.71
CA LEU A 91 21.56 -36.43 27.10
C LEU A 91 22.97 -36.37 27.68
N ILE A 92 23.55 -35.17 27.84
CA ILE A 92 24.89 -34.98 28.44
C ILE A 92 24.88 -35.40 29.91
N GLU A 93 23.84 -35.04 30.67
CA GLU A 93 23.68 -35.48 32.07
C GLU A 93 23.67 -37.02 32.17
N LYS A 94 22.85 -37.67 31.34
CA LYS A 94 22.64 -39.11 31.39
C LYS A 94 23.88 -39.93 30.95
N TYR A 95 24.45 -39.56 29.82
CA TYR A 95 25.56 -40.33 29.22
C TYR A 95 26.94 -39.86 29.70
N GLY A 96 27.09 -38.56 29.95
CA GLY A 96 28.31 -37.99 30.48
C GLY A 96 28.46 -38.12 31.98
N LYS A 97 27.40 -38.56 32.67
CA LYS A 97 27.36 -38.71 34.14
C LYS A 97 27.77 -37.42 34.88
N LEU A 98 27.43 -36.26 34.29
CA LEU A 98 27.74 -34.94 34.82
C LEU A 98 26.61 -34.43 35.70
N PRO A 99 26.89 -33.54 36.70
CA PRO A 99 25.84 -32.84 37.42
C PRO A 99 24.96 -32.03 36.47
N ALA A 100 23.67 -31.92 36.74
CA ALA A 100 22.68 -31.24 35.91
C ALA A 100 23.11 -29.81 35.51
N VAL A 101 23.70 -29.04 36.44
CA VAL A 101 24.19 -27.69 36.20
C VAL A 101 25.32 -27.67 35.16
N ALA A 102 26.31 -28.57 35.31
CA ALA A 102 27.41 -28.67 34.36
C ALA A 102 26.93 -29.11 32.98
N ALA A 103 26.06 -30.13 32.91
CA ALA A 103 25.46 -30.58 31.66
C ALA A 103 24.65 -29.48 30.96
N GLY A 104 23.86 -28.73 31.71
CA GLY A 104 23.10 -27.59 31.21
C GLY A 104 24.00 -26.46 30.68
N SER A 105 25.05 -26.11 31.40
CA SER A 105 26.02 -25.09 30.97
C SER A 105 26.72 -25.50 29.69
N ILE A 106 27.20 -26.72 29.57
CA ILE A 106 27.85 -27.25 28.36
C ILE A 106 26.88 -27.25 27.19
N ALA A 107 25.65 -27.75 27.36
CA ALA A 107 24.63 -27.73 26.31
C ALA A 107 24.33 -26.31 25.82
N THR A 108 24.19 -25.37 26.75
CA THR A 108 23.93 -23.96 26.42
C THR A 108 25.06 -23.35 25.62
N VAL A 109 26.32 -23.52 26.06
CA VAL A 109 27.50 -22.99 25.35
C VAL A 109 27.62 -23.58 23.95
N LEU A 110 27.44 -24.91 23.80
CA LEU A 110 27.45 -25.56 22.50
C LEU A 110 26.33 -25.05 21.57
N CYS A 111 25.11 -24.91 22.10
CA CYS A 111 23.98 -24.45 21.28
C CYS A 111 24.01 -22.96 20.95
N LEU A 112 24.67 -22.11 21.75
CA LEU A 112 24.90 -20.70 21.44
C LEU A 112 25.71 -20.51 20.14
N PHE A 113 26.50 -21.50 19.75
CA PHE A 113 27.21 -21.48 18.47
C PHE A 113 26.24 -21.35 17.28
N VAL A 114 25.02 -21.90 17.38
CA VAL A 114 24.02 -21.82 16.29
C VAL A 114 23.58 -20.38 16.02
N PRO A 115 23.03 -19.61 16.98
CA PRO A 115 22.64 -18.23 16.74
C PRO A 115 23.84 -17.31 16.42
N ILE A 116 25.03 -17.57 16.99
CA ILE A 116 26.25 -16.83 16.68
C ILE A 116 26.64 -17.04 15.21
N GLN A 117 26.60 -18.28 14.73
CA GLN A 117 26.85 -18.59 13.33
C GLN A 117 25.82 -17.95 12.39
N MET A 118 24.54 -18.01 12.74
CA MET A 118 23.48 -17.37 11.97
C MET A 118 23.70 -15.86 11.91
N ALA A 119 24.00 -15.21 13.02
CA ALA A 119 24.32 -13.79 13.07
C ALA A 119 25.53 -13.43 12.20
N GLY A 120 26.61 -14.20 12.31
CA GLY A 120 27.83 -13.95 11.52
C GLY A 120 27.67 -14.15 10.03
N GLN A 121 26.77 -15.04 9.60
CA GLN A 121 26.52 -15.30 8.18
C GLN A 121 25.52 -14.34 7.54
N ASN A 122 24.62 -13.74 8.35
CA ASN A 122 23.57 -12.87 7.84
C ASN A 122 23.76 -11.38 8.17
N TRP A 123 24.83 -11.03 8.86
CA TRP A 123 25.01 -9.65 9.34
C TRP A 123 25.01 -8.63 8.20
N ASP A 124 25.75 -8.95 7.15
CA ASP A 124 25.86 -8.11 5.94
C ASP A 124 24.53 -8.05 5.16
N ASP A 125 23.81 -9.16 5.06
CA ASP A 125 22.52 -9.23 4.36
C ASP A 125 21.42 -8.43 5.09
N HIS A 126 21.54 -8.27 6.42
CA HIS A 126 20.59 -7.51 7.27
C HIS A 126 21.05 -6.07 7.53
N ASP A 127 22.26 -5.69 7.10
CA ASP A 127 22.72 -4.31 7.20
C ASP A 127 21.89 -3.40 6.29
N ARG A 128 21.21 -2.44 6.91
CA ARG A 128 20.38 -1.42 6.24
C ARG A 128 21.04 -0.04 6.25
N SER A 129 22.23 0.10 6.83
CA SER A 129 22.88 1.39 7.07
C SER A 129 23.18 2.19 5.80
N GLY A 130 23.34 1.53 4.65
CA GLY A 130 23.57 2.18 3.34
C GLY A 130 22.37 2.16 2.38
N ARG A 131 21.17 1.80 2.84
CA ARG A 131 20.00 1.62 1.95
C ARG A 131 19.09 2.83 1.97
N TYR A 132 19.43 3.86 1.19
CA TYR A 132 18.68 5.12 1.10
C TYR A 132 17.70 5.18 -0.08
N VAL A 133 17.53 4.10 -0.86
CA VAL A 133 16.70 4.09 -2.09
C VAL A 133 15.28 4.57 -1.83
N CYS A 134 14.65 4.14 -0.73
CA CYS A 134 13.28 4.54 -0.37
C CYS A 134 13.21 6.05 -0.09
N ARG A 135 14.15 6.58 0.68
CA ARG A 135 14.27 8.00 1.00
C ARG A 135 14.50 8.85 -0.25
N ASP A 136 15.51 8.48 -1.04
CA ASP A 136 15.91 9.26 -2.21
C ASP A 136 14.85 9.19 -3.32
N PHE A 137 14.18 8.06 -3.46
CA PHE A 137 13.04 7.92 -4.36
C PHE A 137 11.88 8.82 -3.93
N GLY A 138 11.49 8.82 -2.66
CA GLY A 138 10.45 9.70 -2.13
C GLY A 138 10.80 11.18 -2.29
N ALA A 139 12.05 11.56 -1.98
CA ALA A 139 12.54 12.92 -2.15
C ALA A 139 12.47 13.36 -3.63
N ASN A 140 12.94 12.54 -4.55
CA ASN A 140 12.93 12.85 -5.99
C ASN A 140 11.51 13.02 -6.55
N TYR A 141 10.55 12.26 -6.05
CA TYR A 141 9.14 12.45 -6.41
C TYR A 141 8.62 13.82 -5.98
N LEU A 142 8.84 14.16 -4.73
CA LEU A 142 8.37 15.42 -4.15
C LEU A 142 9.05 16.62 -4.81
N GLU A 143 10.35 16.52 -5.09
CA GLU A 143 11.11 17.56 -5.79
C GLU A 143 10.72 17.72 -7.27
N SER A 144 10.09 16.71 -7.87
CA SER A 144 9.54 16.79 -9.23
C SER A 144 8.27 17.65 -9.29
N CYS A 145 7.68 17.98 -8.15
CA CYS A 145 6.45 18.76 -8.08
C CYS A 145 6.73 20.25 -7.84
N GLU A 146 5.92 21.12 -8.43
CA GLU A 146 5.92 22.55 -8.13
C GLU A 146 5.52 22.82 -6.67
N PRO A 147 5.81 24.03 -6.16
CA PRO A 147 5.41 24.41 -4.81
C PRO A 147 3.89 24.28 -4.59
N ASN A 148 3.51 23.82 -3.40
CA ASN A 148 2.11 23.65 -2.98
C ASN A 148 1.28 22.69 -3.87
N ALA A 149 1.93 21.80 -4.62
CA ALA A 149 1.27 20.86 -5.50
C ALA A 149 0.44 19.81 -4.75
N VAL A 150 -0.46 19.16 -5.49
CA VAL A 150 -1.13 17.92 -5.09
C VAL A 150 -0.59 16.80 -5.97
N ILE A 151 -0.09 15.72 -5.37
CA ILE A 151 0.35 14.55 -6.11
C ILE A 151 -0.52 13.34 -5.80
N PHE A 152 -1.15 12.78 -6.83
CA PHE A 152 -1.90 11.53 -6.73
C PHE A 152 -0.96 10.34 -6.85
N THR A 153 -1.03 9.44 -5.88
CA THR A 153 -0.29 8.17 -5.82
C THR A 153 -1.26 7.01 -5.76
N ASN A 154 -0.81 5.80 -6.12
CA ASN A 154 -1.65 4.62 -6.07
C ASN A 154 -0.98 3.45 -5.37
N GLY A 155 -1.54 3.06 -4.22
CA GLY A 155 -1.04 1.97 -3.40
C GLY A 155 0.12 2.37 -2.49
N ASP A 156 0.67 1.38 -1.80
CA ASP A 156 1.60 1.57 -0.69
C ASP A 156 3.02 1.91 -1.17
N ASN A 157 3.44 1.30 -2.27
CA ASN A 157 4.84 1.32 -2.72
C ASN A 157 5.31 2.70 -3.19
N ASP A 158 4.43 3.51 -3.74
CA ASP A 158 4.72 4.88 -4.16
C ASP A 158 4.30 5.92 -3.11
N THR A 159 3.32 5.62 -2.26
CA THR A 159 2.84 6.54 -1.23
C THR A 159 3.74 6.56 0.01
N PHE A 160 4.12 5.41 0.56
CA PHE A 160 4.86 5.34 1.82
C PHE A 160 6.27 5.95 1.74
N PRO A 161 7.04 5.83 0.66
CA PRO A 161 8.29 6.57 0.52
C PRO A 161 8.12 8.09 0.58
N LEU A 162 7.04 8.62 -0.01
CA LEU A 162 6.72 10.04 0.02
C LEU A 162 6.35 10.49 1.44
N TRP A 163 5.49 9.75 2.11
CA TRP A 163 5.17 10.01 3.51
C TRP A 163 6.40 9.93 4.41
N TYR A 164 7.28 8.93 4.22
CA TYR A 164 8.53 8.87 4.96
C TYR A 164 9.38 10.13 4.75
N ALA A 165 9.53 10.58 3.49
CA ALA A 165 10.29 11.76 3.16
C ALA A 165 9.69 13.04 3.82
N GLN A 166 8.37 13.14 3.89
CA GLN A 166 7.69 14.28 4.52
C GLN A 166 7.70 14.20 6.05
N GLU A 167 7.29 13.06 6.63
CA GLU A 167 7.05 12.93 8.08
C GLU A 167 8.36 12.77 8.88
N VAL A 168 9.39 12.16 8.30
CA VAL A 168 10.64 11.85 8.99
C VAL A 168 11.76 12.83 8.60
N GLU A 169 11.88 13.10 7.29
CA GLU A 169 12.97 13.94 6.77
C GLU A 169 12.56 15.41 6.61
N GLY A 170 11.26 15.73 6.69
CA GLY A 170 10.74 17.10 6.53
C GLY A 170 10.86 17.65 5.10
N ILE A 171 10.95 16.77 4.09
CA ILE A 171 11.14 17.15 2.69
C ILE A 171 9.81 17.51 2.06
N ARG A 172 9.70 18.71 1.47
CA ARG A 172 8.56 19.19 0.70
C ARG A 172 7.20 18.97 1.37
N THR A 173 7.07 19.39 2.60
CA THR A 173 5.83 19.34 3.40
C THR A 173 4.73 20.29 2.90
N ASP A 174 5.05 21.13 1.90
CA ASP A 174 4.13 21.94 1.13
C ASP A 174 3.30 21.13 0.11
N VAL A 175 3.86 20.02 -0.42
CA VAL A 175 3.22 19.14 -1.38
C VAL A 175 2.22 18.21 -0.67
N ARG A 176 1.00 18.07 -1.21
CA ARG A 176 0.00 17.17 -0.65
C ARG A 176 0.03 15.81 -1.34
N VAL A 177 0.50 14.79 -0.66
CA VAL A 177 0.42 13.41 -1.15
C VAL A 177 -0.98 12.88 -0.92
N CYS A 178 -1.65 12.46 -1.99
CA CYS A 178 -3.01 11.95 -1.99
C CYS A 178 -3.08 10.55 -2.62
N ASN A 179 -3.28 9.54 -1.78
CA ASN A 179 -3.41 8.16 -2.25
C ASN A 179 -4.82 7.91 -2.82
N THR A 180 -4.90 7.59 -4.11
CA THR A 180 -6.16 7.37 -4.81
C THR A 180 -6.95 6.17 -4.27
N SER A 181 -6.27 5.10 -3.83
CA SER A 181 -6.93 3.93 -3.25
C SER A 181 -7.65 4.27 -1.94
N TYR A 182 -7.08 5.16 -1.12
CA TYR A 182 -7.68 5.58 0.14
C TYR A 182 -8.79 6.63 -0.05
N LEU A 183 -8.82 7.36 -1.16
CA LEU A 183 -9.93 8.27 -1.50
C LEU A 183 -11.28 7.57 -1.68
N GLN A 184 -11.32 6.24 -1.70
CA GLN A 184 -12.57 5.48 -1.64
C GLN A 184 -13.21 5.48 -0.24
N THR A 185 -12.46 5.91 0.79
CA THR A 185 -12.89 5.88 2.19
C THR A 185 -13.19 7.29 2.70
N ASP A 186 -14.28 7.41 3.44
CA ASP A 186 -14.74 8.69 3.99
C ASP A 186 -13.75 9.29 4.99
N TRP A 187 -13.13 8.47 5.84
CA TRP A 187 -12.16 8.94 6.82
C TRP A 187 -10.93 9.60 6.16
N TYR A 188 -10.48 9.08 5.01
CA TYR A 188 -9.34 9.64 4.30
C TYR A 188 -9.70 10.96 3.59
N ILE A 189 -10.90 11.03 3.01
CA ILE A 189 -11.42 12.28 2.44
C ILE A 189 -11.51 13.36 3.54
N ASP A 190 -12.02 13.01 4.73
CA ASP A 190 -12.04 13.92 5.88
C ASP A 190 -10.65 14.42 6.26
N GLN A 191 -9.62 13.59 6.14
CA GLN A 191 -8.23 14.01 6.41
C GLN A 191 -7.69 14.92 5.30
N MET A 192 -8.01 14.63 4.04
CA MET A 192 -7.57 15.47 2.93
C MET A 192 -8.20 16.87 2.99
N LYS A 193 -9.37 17.03 3.58
CA LYS A 193 -10.03 18.31 3.84
C LYS A 193 -9.43 19.10 5.03
N LYS A 194 -8.37 18.60 5.65
CA LYS A 194 -7.66 19.30 6.73
C LYS A 194 -6.29 19.76 6.26
N ARG A 195 -5.81 20.86 6.84
CA ARG A 195 -4.43 21.30 6.65
C ARG A 195 -3.46 20.26 7.21
N ALA A 196 -2.35 20.04 6.51
CA ALA A 196 -1.23 19.24 6.97
C ALA A 196 0.08 19.99 6.68
N TYR A 197 0.83 20.31 7.72
CA TYR A 197 2.04 21.13 7.65
C TYR A 197 1.80 22.46 6.93
N GLU A 198 2.57 22.77 5.89
CA GLU A 198 2.38 23.95 5.04
C GLU A 198 1.30 23.75 4.00
N SER A 199 0.90 22.50 3.71
CA SER A 199 -0.09 22.20 2.69
C SER A 199 -1.51 22.54 3.15
N ALA A 200 -2.20 23.38 2.39
CA ALA A 200 -3.60 23.71 2.60
C ALA A 200 -4.52 22.48 2.45
N PRO A 201 -5.76 22.52 3.00
CA PRO A 201 -6.77 21.51 2.68
C PRO A 201 -6.93 21.30 1.18
N LEU A 202 -7.20 20.06 0.76
CA LEU A 202 -7.54 19.81 -0.64
C LEU A 202 -8.88 20.44 -1.00
N PRO A 203 -9.02 20.95 -2.24
CA PRO A 203 -10.22 21.65 -2.70
C PRO A 203 -11.34 20.63 -3.01
N ILE A 204 -11.89 20.01 -2.00
CA ILE A 204 -13.01 19.07 -2.10
C ILE A 204 -14.28 19.78 -1.67
N SER A 205 -15.19 20.02 -2.61
CA SER A 205 -16.44 20.76 -2.37
C SER A 205 -17.54 19.91 -1.75
N TRP A 206 -17.45 18.59 -1.85
CA TRP A 206 -18.44 17.66 -1.33
C TRP A 206 -18.50 17.67 0.19
N ASP A 207 -19.71 17.66 0.74
CA ASP A 207 -19.92 17.51 2.17
C ASP A 207 -19.82 16.05 2.61
N ARG A 208 -19.61 15.82 3.91
CA ARG A 208 -19.48 14.45 4.44
C ARG A 208 -20.67 13.56 4.09
N ALA A 209 -21.88 14.11 4.05
CA ALA A 209 -23.07 13.38 3.65
C ALA A 209 -23.03 12.89 2.19
N ASP A 210 -22.22 13.52 1.34
CA ASP A 210 -22.09 13.16 -0.08
C ASP A 210 -21.16 11.97 -0.30
N TYR A 211 -20.20 11.70 0.59
CA TYR A 211 -19.17 10.68 0.41
C TYR A 211 -19.03 9.67 1.56
N ILE A 212 -19.88 9.73 2.59
CA ILE A 212 -19.89 8.72 3.64
C ILE A 212 -20.03 7.31 3.04
N GLN A 213 -19.45 6.32 3.69
CA GLN A 213 -19.49 4.93 3.23
C GLN A 213 -20.93 4.49 2.93
N GLY A 214 -21.14 3.85 1.78
CA GLY A 214 -22.45 3.45 1.29
C GLY A 214 -23.21 4.55 0.53
N THR A 215 -22.63 5.76 0.39
CA THR A 215 -23.19 6.85 -0.39
C THR A 215 -22.26 7.19 -1.54
N ARG A 216 -22.75 7.12 -2.76
CA ARG A 216 -21.99 7.42 -4.00
C ARG A 216 -20.65 6.67 -4.06
N ASP A 217 -20.65 5.40 -3.66
CA ASP A 217 -19.47 4.55 -3.76
C ASP A 217 -19.08 4.32 -5.23
N ALA A 218 -20.06 4.38 -6.13
CA ALA A 218 -19.87 4.42 -7.57
C ALA A 218 -21.00 5.18 -8.26
N ALA A 219 -20.69 5.86 -9.37
CA ALA A 219 -21.66 6.45 -10.31
C ALA A 219 -21.54 5.76 -11.66
N TYR A 220 -22.64 5.21 -12.16
CA TYR A 220 -22.68 4.51 -13.45
C TYR A 220 -22.62 5.51 -14.61
N ILE A 221 -21.96 5.15 -15.70
CA ILE A 221 -21.97 5.94 -16.92
C ILE A 221 -23.09 5.38 -17.80
N VAL A 222 -24.15 6.17 -17.98
CA VAL A 222 -25.32 5.80 -18.76
C VAL A 222 -25.54 6.84 -19.84
N PRO A 223 -25.08 6.60 -21.09
CA PRO A 223 -25.14 7.59 -22.16
C PRO A 223 -26.60 7.81 -22.60
N MET A 224 -27.28 8.70 -21.92
CA MET A 224 -28.62 9.15 -22.27
C MET A 224 -28.62 10.38 -23.18
N MET A 225 -27.46 11.03 -23.27
CA MET A 225 -27.22 12.21 -24.09
C MET A 225 -26.00 11.95 -24.99
N ASP A 226 -26.17 12.15 -26.30
CA ASP A 226 -25.06 12.08 -27.26
C ASP A 226 -24.18 13.35 -27.25
N LYS A 227 -24.47 14.31 -26.36
CA LYS A 227 -23.74 15.59 -26.26
C LYS A 227 -22.89 15.62 -25.01
N PRO A 228 -21.70 16.23 -25.08
CA PRO A 228 -20.90 16.52 -23.91
C PRO A 228 -21.69 17.42 -22.94
N ILE A 229 -21.42 17.24 -21.65
CA ILE A 229 -21.98 18.10 -20.57
C ILE A 229 -20.85 18.72 -19.76
N ASP A 230 -21.10 19.89 -19.17
CA ASP A 230 -20.13 20.51 -18.27
C ASP A 230 -19.82 19.60 -17.08
N LEU A 231 -18.56 19.52 -16.67
CA LEU A 231 -18.09 18.74 -15.53
C LEU A 231 -18.89 19.07 -14.26
N SER A 232 -19.08 20.37 -13.99
CA SER A 232 -19.89 20.85 -12.85
C SER A 232 -21.33 20.32 -12.89
N THR A 233 -21.93 20.29 -14.08
CA THR A 233 -23.28 19.77 -14.29
C THR A 233 -23.33 18.27 -14.01
N GLY A 234 -22.35 17.49 -14.51
CA GLY A 234 -22.24 16.05 -14.27
C GLY A 234 -22.08 15.73 -12.80
N LEU A 235 -21.20 16.43 -12.09
CA LEU A 235 -20.97 16.25 -10.66
C LEU A 235 -22.21 16.62 -9.82
N ASN A 236 -22.88 17.74 -10.16
CA ASN A 236 -24.11 18.14 -9.48
C ASN A 236 -25.27 17.14 -9.71
N PHE A 237 -25.31 16.52 -10.89
CA PHE A 237 -26.27 15.48 -11.21
C PHE A 237 -26.07 14.27 -10.30
N VAL A 238 -24.84 13.76 -10.17
CA VAL A 238 -24.50 12.66 -9.26
C VAL A 238 -24.79 13.04 -7.79
N ARG A 239 -24.46 14.28 -7.40
CA ARG A 239 -24.63 14.79 -6.04
C ARG A 239 -26.09 14.99 -5.65
N SER A 240 -26.99 15.16 -6.61
CA SER A 240 -28.41 15.38 -6.35
C SER A 240 -29.04 14.18 -5.61
N ASN A 241 -29.84 14.47 -4.58
CA ASN A 241 -30.65 13.48 -3.87
C ASN A 241 -32.09 13.41 -4.39
N ASP A 242 -32.43 14.17 -5.45
CA ASP A 242 -33.77 14.11 -6.07
C ASP A 242 -33.92 12.76 -6.81
N PRO A 243 -34.95 11.95 -6.47
CA PRO A 243 -35.21 10.67 -7.11
C PRO A 243 -35.31 10.73 -8.65
N LYS A 244 -35.64 11.90 -9.21
CA LYS A 244 -35.67 12.10 -10.68
C LYS A 244 -34.30 11.88 -11.33
N PHE A 245 -33.22 12.22 -10.62
CA PHE A 245 -31.83 12.07 -11.08
C PHE A 245 -31.19 10.74 -10.67
N LYS A 246 -31.95 9.81 -10.09
CA LYS A 246 -31.50 8.49 -9.67
C LYS A 246 -32.14 7.36 -10.47
N LYS A 247 -33.15 7.66 -11.28
CA LYS A 247 -33.88 6.66 -12.07
C LYS A 247 -33.28 6.49 -13.45
N ILE A 248 -32.71 5.33 -13.69
CA ILE A 248 -32.22 4.92 -15.01
C ILE A 248 -33.34 4.14 -15.71
N PRO A 249 -33.71 4.48 -16.94
CA PRO A 249 -34.69 3.73 -17.71
C PRO A 249 -34.30 2.26 -17.83
N GLY A 250 -35.24 1.35 -17.49
CA GLY A 250 -34.99 -0.08 -17.52
C GLY A 250 -34.40 -0.67 -16.21
N PHE A 251 -34.08 0.14 -15.23
CA PHE A 251 -33.67 -0.31 -13.91
C PHE A 251 -34.73 0.00 -12.84
N ASN A 252 -34.96 -0.95 -11.95
CA ASN A 252 -35.95 -0.79 -10.86
C ASN A 252 -35.35 -0.16 -9.59
N GLN A 253 -34.04 0.10 -9.58
CA GLN A 253 -33.31 0.66 -8.44
C GLN A 253 -32.90 2.11 -8.71
N GLU A 254 -32.85 2.91 -7.66
CA GLU A 254 -32.26 4.23 -7.69
C GLU A 254 -30.73 4.09 -7.65
N LEU A 255 -30.04 4.61 -8.67
CA LEU A 255 -28.59 4.52 -8.82
C LEU A 255 -28.00 5.89 -9.11
N ASP A 256 -26.80 6.14 -8.61
CA ASP A 256 -26.00 7.28 -9.01
C ASP A 256 -25.47 7.05 -10.42
N TYR A 257 -25.65 8.02 -11.33
CA TYR A 257 -25.17 7.90 -12.70
C TYR A 257 -24.81 9.25 -13.33
N ILE A 258 -23.99 9.19 -14.37
CA ILE A 258 -23.63 10.31 -15.23
C ILE A 258 -24.27 10.09 -16.60
N PRO A 259 -25.08 11.05 -17.11
CA PRO A 259 -25.86 10.84 -18.32
C PRO A 259 -25.09 11.05 -19.65
N SER A 260 -23.78 11.25 -19.62
CA SER A 260 -22.92 11.45 -20.79
C SER A 260 -21.58 10.73 -20.62
N GLU A 261 -21.03 10.21 -21.72
CA GLU A 261 -19.66 9.66 -21.77
C GLU A 261 -18.57 10.72 -21.90
N THR A 262 -18.95 11.98 -22.06
CA THR A 262 -17.99 13.08 -22.27
C THR A 262 -18.33 14.24 -21.36
N LEU A 263 -17.38 14.63 -20.53
CA LEU A 263 -17.48 15.81 -19.67
C LEU A 263 -16.54 16.89 -20.19
N ILE A 264 -16.96 18.14 -20.10
CA ILE A 264 -16.14 19.31 -20.47
C ILE A 264 -15.81 20.09 -19.21
N TYR A 265 -14.52 20.26 -18.96
CA TYR A 265 -14.02 21.18 -17.94
C TYR A 265 -13.60 22.48 -18.61
N LYS A 266 -14.25 23.58 -18.24
CA LYS A 266 -13.92 24.92 -18.75
C LYS A 266 -12.73 25.48 -17.98
N VAL A 267 -11.68 25.83 -18.69
CA VAL A 267 -10.49 26.46 -18.11
C VAL A 267 -10.78 27.94 -17.89
N ASP A 268 -10.56 28.42 -16.68
CA ASP A 268 -10.57 29.87 -16.41
C ASP A 268 -9.28 30.51 -16.97
N SER A 269 -9.36 30.85 -18.23
CA SER A 269 -8.25 31.45 -19.00
C SER A 269 -7.71 32.72 -18.33
N ALA A 270 -8.58 33.52 -17.71
CA ALA A 270 -8.17 34.75 -17.04
C ALA A 270 -7.28 34.47 -15.82
N THR A 271 -7.67 33.49 -15.00
CA THR A 271 -6.91 33.06 -13.85
C THR A 271 -5.59 32.38 -14.27
N ALA A 272 -5.62 31.52 -15.29
CA ALA A 272 -4.42 30.83 -15.79
C ALA A 272 -3.37 31.84 -16.34
N LEU A 273 -3.78 32.80 -17.11
CA LEU A 273 -2.90 33.88 -17.65
C LEU A 273 -2.37 34.79 -16.52
N ALA A 274 -3.23 35.18 -15.57
CA ALA A 274 -2.83 36.05 -14.47
C ALA A 274 -1.77 35.40 -13.57
N LYS A 275 -1.77 34.07 -13.48
CA LYS A 275 -0.79 33.27 -12.72
C LYS A 275 0.47 32.91 -13.53
N GLY A 276 0.51 33.27 -14.82
CA GLY A 276 1.63 32.93 -15.71
C GLY A 276 1.81 31.42 -15.94
N LEU A 277 0.72 30.69 -15.87
CA LEU A 277 0.75 29.23 -16.01
C LEU A 277 0.86 28.77 -17.46
N ALA A 278 0.41 29.60 -18.42
CA ALA A 278 0.55 29.35 -19.84
C ALA A 278 0.61 30.69 -20.61
N ASP A 279 1.16 30.66 -21.82
CA ASP A 279 1.09 31.76 -22.76
C ASP A 279 -0.29 31.79 -23.44
N SER A 280 -0.73 32.98 -23.84
CA SER A 280 -2.05 33.19 -24.46
C SER A 280 -2.25 32.40 -25.76
N THR A 281 -1.17 31.95 -26.39
CA THR A 281 -1.18 31.19 -27.66
C THR A 281 -1.44 29.71 -27.47
N ASP A 282 -1.08 29.16 -26.30
CA ASP A 282 -1.07 27.72 -26.05
C ASP A 282 -2.12 27.29 -25.03
N LEU A 283 -2.81 28.27 -24.42
CA LEU A 283 -3.80 27.98 -23.37
C LEU A 283 -5.06 27.33 -23.95
N LEU A 284 -5.43 26.18 -23.44
CA LEU A 284 -6.72 25.55 -23.72
C LEU A 284 -7.86 26.34 -23.06
N THR A 285 -8.96 26.50 -23.76
CA THR A 285 -10.20 27.10 -23.21
C THR A 285 -11.08 26.07 -22.52
N GLU A 286 -10.93 24.80 -22.89
CA GLU A 286 -11.68 23.69 -22.33
C GLU A 286 -10.87 22.39 -22.42
N MET A 287 -11.08 21.50 -21.47
CA MET A 287 -10.54 20.13 -21.45
C MET A 287 -11.68 19.13 -21.60
N THR A 288 -11.50 18.17 -22.46
CA THR A 288 -12.46 17.08 -22.70
C THR A 288 -12.09 15.86 -21.91
N ILE A 289 -12.90 15.48 -20.93
CA ILE A 289 -12.75 14.28 -20.12
C ILE A 289 -13.57 13.16 -20.78
N ASN A 290 -12.86 12.20 -21.35
CA ASN A 290 -13.46 11.09 -22.08
C ASN A 290 -13.64 9.89 -21.19
N LEU A 291 -14.89 9.52 -20.88
CA LEU A 291 -15.26 8.38 -20.07
C LEU A 291 -15.70 7.15 -20.91
N LYS A 292 -15.54 7.24 -22.21
CA LYS A 292 -15.97 6.16 -23.14
C LYS A 292 -15.26 4.86 -22.83
N GLY A 293 -16.06 3.79 -22.69
CA GLY A 293 -15.56 2.46 -22.35
C GLY A 293 -15.49 2.17 -20.84
N LYS A 294 -15.67 3.20 -19.98
CA LYS A 294 -15.88 2.97 -18.54
C LYS A 294 -17.36 2.67 -18.28
N THR A 295 -17.63 1.73 -17.38
CA THR A 295 -19.00 1.39 -16.95
C THR A 295 -19.47 2.24 -15.78
N ALA A 296 -18.55 2.65 -14.93
CA ALA A 296 -18.82 3.48 -13.74
C ALA A 296 -17.53 4.22 -13.33
N LEU A 297 -17.71 5.31 -12.59
CA LEU A 297 -16.66 5.99 -11.82
C LEU A 297 -16.79 5.61 -10.34
N GLY A 298 -15.70 5.21 -9.71
CA GLY A 298 -15.66 5.00 -8.27
C GLY A 298 -15.64 6.33 -7.49
N LYS A 299 -15.88 6.26 -6.19
CA LYS A 299 -15.86 7.44 -5.30
C LYS A 299 -14.57 8.25 -5.44
N GLN A 300 -13.40 7.58 -5.50
CA GLN A 300 -12.10 8.24 -5.69
C GLN A 300 -12.05 9.06 -6.97
N GLU A 301 -12.60 8.54 -8.07
CA GLU A 301 -12.62 9.24 -9.36
C GLU A 301 -13.55 10.45 -9.32
N LEU A 302 -14.71 10.32 -8.67
CA LEU A 302 -15.64 11.43 -8.46
C LEU A 302 -15.02 12.54 -7.62
N ILE A 303 -14.30 12.20 -6.56
CA ILE A 303 -13.60 13.19 -5.71
C ILE A 303 -12.43 13.85 -6.47
N ILE A 304 -11.70 13.12 -7.32
CA ILE A 304 -10.66 13.69 -8.17
C ILE A 304 -11.27 14.70 -9.16
N LEU A 305 -12.40 14.38 -9.78
CA LEU A 305 -13.10 15.29 -10.67
C LEU A 305 -13.65 16.53 -9.93
N ASP A 306 -14.15 16.36 -8.71
CA ASP A 306 -14.56 17.48 -7.85
C ASP A 306 -13.37 18.37 -7.47
N MET A 307 -12.23 17.78 -7.14
CA MET A 307 -11.00 18.53 -6.88
C MET A 307 -10.55 19.31 -8.12
N LEU A 308 -10.56 18.69 -9.31
CA LEU A 308 -10.21 19.38 -10.56
C LEU A 308 -11.12 20.59 -10.78
N GLN A 309 -12.43 20.40 -10.63
CA GLN A 309 -13.42 21.48 -10.80
C GLN A 309 -13.25 22.61 -9.78
N THR A 310 -13.00 22.27 -8.51
CA THR A 310 -12.95 23.22 -7.40
C THR A 310 -11.59 23.90 -7.28
N ASN A 311 -10.51 23.22 -7.70
CA ASN A 311 -9.15 23.72 -7.63
C ASN A 311 -8.94 24.98 -8.51
N ASN A 312 -9.64 25.06 -9.62
CA ASN A 312 -9.56 26.19 -10.57
C ASN A 312 -8.10 26.67 -10.80
N TRP A 313 -7.17 25.72 -10.97
CA TRP A 313 -5.73 25.96 -11.19
C TRP A 313 -5.02 26.71 -10.06
N GLU A 314 -5.58 26.74 -8.87
CA GLU A 314 -4.91 27.36 -7.72
C GLU A 314 -3.70 26.59 -7.24
N ARG A 315 -3.74 25.28 -7.37
CA ARG A 315 -2.66 24.36 -7.01
C ARG A 315 -2.33 23.47 -8.20
N PRO A 316 -1.03 23.24 -8.48
CA PRO A 316 -0.62 22.26 -9.48
C PRO A 316 -1.07 20.85 -9.09
N ILE A 317 -1.60 20.10 -10.05
CA ILE A 317 -2.06 18.72 -9.86
C ILE A 317 -1.13 17.78 -10.62
N TYR A 318 -0.63 16.78 -9.95
CA TYR A 318 0.28 15.77 -10.49
C TYR A 318 -0.24 14.36 -10.26
N TYR A 319 0.12 13.47 -11.17
CA TYR A 319 0.00 12.03 -10.97
C TYR A 319 1.39 11.41 -10.92
N ALA A 320 1.63 10.49 -9.99
CA ALA A 320 2.86 9.72 -9.95
C ALA A 320 2.97 8.82 -11.19
N ILE A 321 4.17 8.62 -11.75
CA ILE A 321 4.37 7.78 -12.94
C ILE A 321 3.96 6.31 -12.72
N THR A 322 3.79 5.91 -11.48
CA THR A 322 3.35 4.56 -11.07
C THR A 322 1.84 4.40 -11.07
N VAL A 323 1.08 5.49 -11.23
CA VAL A 323 -0.39 5.44 -11.34
C VAL A 323 -0.78 4.85 -12.68
N ASN A 324 -1.68 3.84 -12.63
CA ASN A 324 -2.17 3.21 -13.86
C ASN A 324 -2.99 4.22 -14.68
N PRO A 325 -2.79 4.30 -16.00
CA PRO A 325 -3.59 5.13 -16.92
C PRO A 325 -5.10 5.00 -16.75
N ASP A 326 -5.61 3.82 -16.40
CA ASP A 326 -7.04 3.62 -16.11
C ASP A 326 -7.57 4.54 -14.98
N GLN A 327 -6.70 5.07 -14.13
CA GLN A 327 -7.04 5.96 -13.02
C GLN A 327 -6.87 7.45 -13.35
N PHE A 328 -6.47 7.78 -14.57
CA PHE A 328 -6.33 9.17 -15.01
C PHE A 328 -7.66 9.88 -15.28
N VAL A 329 -8.76 9.16 -15.11
CA VAL A 329 -10.13 9.69 -15.20
C VAL A 329 -10.41 10.41 -16.52
N GLY A 330 -9.81 9.92 -17.61
CA GLY A 330 -9.98 10.49 -18.96
C GLY A 330 -9.16 11.78 -19.23
N LEU A 331 -8.13 12.02 -18.42
CA LEU A 331 -7.20 13.16 -18.58
C LEU A 331 -5.93 12.78 -19.36
N ASP A 332 -5.87 11.60 -19.96
CA ASP A 332 -4.67 11.03 -20.61
C ASP A 332 -4.00 11.96 -21.63
N GLY A 333 -4.79 12.79 -22.31
CA GLY A 333 -4.30 13.73 -23.31
C GLY A 333 -3.68 15.02 -22.76
N TYR A 334 -3.72 15.23 -21.45
CA TYR A 334 -3.33 16.48 -20.78
C TYR A 334 -2.15 16.32 -19.83
N PHE A 335 -1.34 15.28 -20.02
CA PHE A 335 -0.17 15.03 -19.19
C PHE A 335 1.11 15.36 -19.93
N GLU A 336 2.01 16.03 -19.22
CA GLU A 336 3.39 16.21 -19.60
C GLU A 336 4.28 15.57 -18.52
N GLN A 337 5.34 14.87 -18.91
CA GLN A 337 6.20 14.23 -17.93
C GLN A 337 7.23 15.20 -17.36
N THR A 338 7.20 15.44 -16.06
CA THR A 338 8.20 16.22 -15.32
C THR A 338 8.83 15.37 -14.24
N GLY A 339 10.07 14.95 -14.44
CA GLY A 339 10.77 14.06 -13.51
C GLY A 339 10.04 12.72 -13.33
N LEU A 340 9.60 12.45 -12.12
CA LEU A 340 8.87 11.22 -11.72
C LEU A 340 7.34 11.44 -11.62
N ALA A 341 6.82 12.55 -12.15
CA ALA A 341 5.40 12.87 -12.05
C ALA A 341 4.86 13.40 -13.38
N TYR A 342 3.56 13.33 -13.54
CA TYR A 342 2.78 13.86 -14.65
C TYR A 342 1.95 15.05 -14.15
N PRO A 343 2.34 16.30 -14.39
CA PRO A 343 1.43 17.43 -14.20
C PRO A 343 0.24 17.34 -15.15
N VAL A 344 -0.92 17.74 -14.67
CA VAL A 344 -2.08 17.98 -15.51
C VAL A 344 -1.86 19.35 -16.18
N SER A 345 -1.62 19.34 -17.47
CA SER A 345 -1.37 20.53 -18.28
C SER A 345 -2.66 21.07 -18.90
N TYR A 346 -2.72 22.36 -19.05
CA TYR A 346 -3.76 23.13 -19.76
C TYR A 346 -3.22 23.78 -21.06
N THR A 347 -2.08 23.31 -21.51
CA THR A 347 -1.43 23.72 -22.77
C THR A 347 -1.44 22.59 -23.78
#